data_9695d95195fbcef85c1a5ebf4989e45d
#
_entry.id   9695d95195fbcef85c1a5ebf4989e45d
#
_cell.length_a   1.000
_cell.length_b   1.000
_cell.length_c   1.000
_cell.angle_alpha   90.00
_cell.angle_beta   90.00
_cell.angle_gamma   90.00
#
_symmetry.space_group_name_H-M   'P 1'
#
loop_
_entity.id
_entity.type
_entity.pdbx_description
1 polymer ?
#
loop_
_entity_poly.entity_id
_entity_poly.type
_entity_poly.pdbx_seq_one_letter_code
_entity_poly.pdbx_strand_id
1 'polypeptide(L)'
;PGLILACPSNGSDAVKMLRTATKEAYSKGKIVVFIEPIALYMVKDLHNPRDNKWSSTYPGIDEELKVGEFITHGKGKALTIISYGNGLYQSLKAQPEIEKKINRKIKIIDICWLSDIDVDGLLKEIGQCKKVLIVDECRRSGCHGEGLMASLYEKSKSDLDIKLHAAEDSFIPLGIAATSTLPDYETITHHSIELINNE
;
A
#
# COMPACT_ATOMS: atom_id res chain seq x y z
N PRO A 1 -0.86 21.24 6.59
CA PRO A 1 -0.08 21.22 7.82
C PRO A 1 -0.99 20.96 9.03
N GLY A 2 -0.60 20.01 9.89
CA GLY A 2 -1.36 19.67 11.09
C GLY A 2 -2.43 18.59 10.92
N LEU A 3 -2.74 18.14 9.73
CA LEU A 3 -3.62 17.03 9.45
C LEU A 3 -2.80 15.76 9.20
N ILE A 4 -3.14 14.69 9.90
CA ILE A 4 -2.57 13.35 9.69
C ILE A 4 -3.64 12.48 9.05
N LEU A 5 -3.28 11.79 7.96
CA LEU A 5 -4.13 10.83 7.27
C LEU A 5 -3.59 9.42 7.53
N ALA A 6 -4.39 8.58 8.17
CA ALA A 6 -4.08 7.19 8.48
C ALA A 6 -5.01 6.26 7.70
N CYS A 7 -4.46 5.21 7.09
CA CYS A 7 -5.22 4.18 6.39
C CYS A 7 -4.61 2.80 6.70
N PRO A 8 -5.04 2.14 7.78
CA PRO A 8 -4.55 0.81 8.11
C PRO A 8 -5.04 -0.21 7.09
N SER A 9 -4.19 -1.20 6.81
CA SER A 9 -4.54 -2.28 5.88
C SER A 9 -5.07 -3.52 6.58
N ASN A 10 -4.66 -3.79 7.83
CA ASN A 10 -5.12 -4.94 8.61
C ASN A 10 -5.42 -4.58 10.07
N GLY A 11 -6.04 -5.51 10.81
CA GLY A 11 -6.52 -5.26 12.17
C GLY A 11 -5.41 -4.98 13.19
N SER A 12 -4.26 -5.64 13.10
CA SER A 12 -3.12 -5.37 14.00
C SER A 12 -2.59 -3.96 13.82
N ASP A 13 -2.39 -3.56 12.57
CA ASP A 13 -1.85 -2.24 12.25
C ASP A 13 -2.86 -1.14 12.57
N ALA A 14 -4.16 -1.40 12.37
CA ALA A 14 -5.23 -0.50 12.78
C ALA A 14 -5.16 -0.16 14.28
N VAL A 15 -4.95 -1.16 15.14
CA VAL A 15 -4.82 -0.94 16.59
C VAL A 15 -3.58 -0.13 16.93
N LYS A 16 -2.42 -0.47 16.35
CA LYS A 16 -1.15 0.25 16.57
C LYS A 16 -1.24 1.70 16.11
N MET A 17 -1.81 1.92 14.94
CA MET A 17 -2.00 3.25 14.36
C MET A 17 -3.00 4.09 15.15
N LEU A 18 -4.11 3.48 15.63
CA LEU A 18 -5.10 4.19 16.43
C LEU A 18 -4.52 4.68 17.76
N ARG A 19 -3.65 3.88 18.40
CA ARG A 19 -2.91 4.30 19.59
C ARG A 19 -2.05 5.53 19.32
N THR A 20 -1.28 5.49 18.22
CA THR A 20 -0.46 6.63 17.79
C THR A 20 -1.33 7.83 17.44
N ALA A 21 -2.41 7.66 16.69
CA ALA A 21 -3.34 8.72 16.32
C ALA A 21 -3.93 9.43 17.57
N THR A 22 -4.32 8.64 18.57
CA THR A 22 -4.83 9.17 19.84
C THR A 22 -3.76 10.00 20.57
N LYS A 23 -2.52 9.51 20.63
CA LYS A 23 -1.40 10.26 21.24
C LYS A 23 -1.09 11.56 20.50
N GLU A 24 -1.04 11.53 19.17
CA GLU A 24 -0.82 12.72 18.35
C GLU A 24 -1.93 13.78 18.56
N ALA A 25 -3.18 13.34 18.61
CA ALA A 25 -4.31 14.23 18.87
C ALA A 25 -4.27 14.82 20.28
N TYR A 26 -4.10 13.98 21.30
CA TYR A 26 -4.15 14.40 22.71
C TYR A 26 -2.94 15.23 23.15
N SER A 27 -1.73 14.79 22.77
CA SER A 27 -0.49 15.39 23.28
C SER A 27 0.03 16.53 22.41
N LYS A 28 -0.32 16.54 21.10
CA LYS A 28 0.22 17.53 20.15
C LYS A 28 -0.86 18.37 19.47
N GLY A 29 -2.14 18.14 19.81
CA GLY A 29 -3.25 18.88 19.22
C GLY A 29 -3.42 18.66 17.71
N LYS A 30 -2.97 17.50 17.19
CA LYS A 30 -3.09 17.17 15.77
C LYS A 30 -4.51 16.73 15.45
N ILE A 31 -4.97 17.02 14.23
CA ILE A 31 -6.18 16.44 13.68
C ILE A 31 -5.78 15.18 12.93
N VAL A 32 -6.39 14.05 13.28
CA VAL A 32 -6.15 12.77 12.62
C VAL A 32 -7.43 12.31 11.93
N VAL A 33 -7.34 12.05 10.64
CA VAL A 33 -8.38 11.36 9.86
C VAL A 33 -7.97 9.91 9.72
N PHE A 34 -8.79 9.01 10.26
CA PHE A 34 -8.55 7.58 10.23
C PHE A 34 -9.49 6.95 9.20
N ILE A 35 -8.92 6.50 8.09
CA ILE A 35 -9.66 5.95 6.95
C ILE A 35 -9.66 4.43 7.09
N GLU A 36 -10.84 3.85 7.27
CA GLU A 36 -11.00 2.41 7.42
C GLU A 36 -11.52 1.79 6.12
N PRO A 37 -10.75 0.90 5.46
CA PRO A 37 -11.20 0.19 4.26
C PRO A 37 -12.33 -0.80 4.60
N ILE A 38 -13.58 -0.39 4.41
CA ILE A 38 -14.78 -1.22 4.73
C ILE A 38 -14.73 -2.57 4.02
N ALA A 39 -14.19 -2.62 2.80
CA ALA A 39 -14.03 -3.85 2.03
C ALA A 39 -13.23 -4.94 2.77
N LEU A 40 -12.37 -4.56 3.72
CA LEU A 40 -11.50 -5.48 4.44
C LEU A 40 -12.07 -5.96 5.80
N TYR A 41 -13.18 -5.40 6.29
CA TYR A 41 -13.68 -5.69 7.64
C TYR A 41 -13.97 -7.18 7.89
N MET A 42 -14.55 -7.86 6.92
CA MET A 42 -14.94 -9.27 7.06
C MET A 42 -13.95 -10.22 6.41
N VAL A 43 -12.86 -9.69 5.82
CA VAL A 43 -11.86 -10.52 5.12
C VAL A 43 -10.94 -11.19 6.14
N LYS A 44 -10.82 -12.50 6.02
CA LYS A 44 -9.93 -13.34 6.85
C LYS A 44 -8.89 -14.07 6.01
N ASP A 45 -9.23 -14.35 4.77
CA ASP A 45 -8.42 -15.17 3.86
C ASP A 45 -7.65 -14.28 2.89
N LEU A 46 -6.44 -14.67 2.52
CA LEU A 46 -5.61 -13.95 1.58
C LEU A 46 -5.52 -14.66 0.22
N HIS A 47 -5.15 -15.93 0.21
CA HIS A 47 -4.89 -16.66 -1.03
C HIS A 47 -5.94 -17.72 -1.33
N ASN A 48 -6.36 -18.47 -0.31
CA ASN A 48 -7.28 -19.60 -0.46
C ASN A 48 -8.43 -19.50 0.55
N PRO A 49 -9.62 -19.98 0.21
CA PRO A 49 -10.72 -20.05 1.15
C PRO A 49 -10.29 -20.75 2.45
N ARG A 50 -10.56 -20.14 3.58
CA ARG A 50 -10.25 -20.63 4.94
C ARG A 50 -8.75 -20.72 5.28
N ASP A 51 -7.89 -19.97 4.59
CA ASP A 51 -6.47 -19.92 4.93
C ASP A 51 -6.16 -18.99 6.12
N ASN A 52 -7.09 -18.12 6.49
CA ASN A 52 -7.00 -17.14 7.58
C ASN A 52 -5.73 -16.29 7.56
N LYS A 53 -5.06 -16.16 6.41
CA LYS A 53 -3.77 -15.48 6.30
C LYS A 53 -3.87 -13.96 6.35
N TRP A 54 -5.08 -13.41 6.23
CA TRP A 54 -5.31 -11.98 6.43
C TRP A 54 -5.65 -11.65 7.89
N SER A 55 -6.05 -12.62 8.67
CA SER A 55 -6.29 -12.43 10.09
C SER A 55 -4.99 -12.14 10.82
N SER A 56 -5.00 -11.16 11.70
CA SER A 56 -3.85 -10.77 12.50
C SER A 56 -4.09 -10.98 14.00
N THR A 57 -3.03 -11.23 14.74
CA THR A 57 -3.08 -11.30 16.21
C THR A 57 -3.22 -9.88 16.76
N TYR A 58 -4.03 -9.72 17.82
CA TYR A 58 -4.14 -8.45 18.51
C TYR A 58 -2.77 -8.06 19.09
N PRO A 59 -2.26 -6.84 18.81
CA PRO A 59 -0.92 -6.45 19.22
C PRO A 59 -0.80 -6.23 20.73
N GLY A 60 0.42 -6.36 21.25
CA GLY A 60 0.75 -6.05 22.64
C GLY A 60 0.35 -4.62 23.02
N ILE A 61 0.15 -4.37 24.31
CA ILE A 61 -0.44 -3.11 24.81
C ILE A 61 0.40 -1.87 24.45
N ASP A 62 1.72 -2.02 24.35
CA ASP A 62 2.66 -0.93 24.08
C ASP A 62 3.09 -0.86 22.62
N GLU A 63 2.56 -1.75 21.75
CA GLU A 63 2.90 -1.74 20.35
C GLU A 63 2.19 -0.61 19.62
N GLU A 64 2.97 0.21 18.92
CA GLU A 64 2.52 1.36 18.13
C GLU A 64 3.19 1.35 16.76
N LEU A 65 2.53 1.95 15.78
CA LEU A 65 3.11 2.30 14.48
C LEU A 65 3.16 3.83 14.39
N LYS A 66 4.37 4.40 14.44
CA LYS A 66 4.55 5.85 14.46
C LYS A 66 4.18 6.48 13.13
N VAL A 67 3.77 7.75 13.16
CA VAL A 67 3.48 8.52 11.93
C VAL A 67 4.69 8.50 11.00
N GLY A 68 4.45 8.18 9.74
CA GLY A 68 5.49 8.04 8.72
C GLY A 68 6.16 6.67 8.63
N GLU A 69 5.99 5.80 9.62
CA GLU A 69 6.48 4.41 9.51
C GLU A 69 5.63 3.63 8.50
N PHE A 70 6.29 2.76 7.76
CA PHE A 70 5.70 1.85 6.78
C PHE A 70 6.07 0.40 7.09
N ILE A 71 5.34 -0.54 6.49
CA ILE A 71 5.55 -1.97 6.71
C ILE A 71 6.00 -2.63 5.40
N THR A 72 7.05 -3.46 5.48
CA THR A 72 7.59 -4.17 4.31
C THR A 72 7.22 -5.65 4.36
N HIS A 73 6.64 -6.14 3.28
CA HIS A 73 6.34 -7.55 3.04
C HIS A 73 7.28 -8.11 1.96
N GLY A 74 7.94 -9.21 2.29
CA GLY A 74 8.93 -9.83 1.40
C GLY A 74 10.29 -9.11 1.40
N LYS A 75 11.26 -9.69 0.68
CA LYS A 75 12.65 -9.19 0.59
C LYS A 75 13.16 -9.21 -0.84
N GLY A 76 12.26 -9.31 -1.82
CA GLY A 76 12.61 -9.37 -3.22
C GLY A 76 13.20 -8.05 -3.75
N LYS A 77 13.89 -8.14 -4.87
CA LYS A 77 14.55 -7.00 -5.52
C LYS A 77 14.13 -6.84 -7.00
N ALA A 78 13.22 -7.68 -7.48
CA ALA A 78 12.81 -7.63 -8.89
C ALA A 78 11.81 -6.50 -9.15
N LEU A 79 10.95 -6.22 -8.18
CA LEU A 79 9.93 -5.19 -8.20
C LEU A 79 9.64 -4.77 -6.76
N THR A 80 9.38 -3.49 -6.54
CA THR A 80 8.76 -2.97 -5.32
C THR A 80 7.35 -2.49 -5.66
N ILE A 81 6.34 -3.04 -4.99
CA ILE A 81 4.97 -2.52 -5.04
C ILE A 81 4.77 -1.64 -3.81
N ILE A 82 4.22 -0.44 -3.97
CA ILE A 82 3.88 0.45 -2.87
C ILE A 82 2.37 0.66 -2.89
N SER A 83 1.73 0.43 -1.75
CA SER A 83 0.27 0.55 -1.65
C SER A 83 -0.18 0.78 -0.21
N TYR A 84 -1.48 0.81 0.00
CA TYR A 84 -2.16 0.94 1.29
C TYR A 84 -3.57 0.35 1.22
N GLY A 85 -4.17 0.09 2.37
CA GLY A 85 -5.56 -0.36 2.46
C GLY A 85 -5.86 -1.61 1.63
N ASN A 86 -6.93 -1.57 0.85
CA ASN A 86 -7.31 -2.70 0.00
C ASN A 86 -6.30 -2.94 -1.15
N GLY A 87 -5.64 -1.89 -1.65
CA GLY A 87 -4.58 -2.04 -2.64
C GLY A 87 -3.42 -2.89 -2.14
N LEU A 88 -3.07 -2.80 -0.84
CA LEU A 88 -2.12 -3.72 -0.20
C LEU A 88 -2.63 -5.16 -0.23
N TYR A 89 -3.89 -5.38 0.19
CA TYR A 89 -4.50 -6.71 0.17
C TYR A 89 -4.43 -7.35 -1.21
N GLN A 90 -4.83 -6.60 -2.25
CA GLN A 90 -4.79 -7.07 -3.63
C GLN A 90 -3.35 -7.33 -4.12
N SER A 91 -2.40 -6.49 -3.72
CA SER A 91 -0.98 -6.65 -4.06
C SER A 91 -0.39 -7.92 -3.43
N LEU A 92 -0.69 -8.19 -2.16
CA LEU A 92 -0.26 -9.42 -1.48
C LEU A 92 -0.92 -10.66 -2.07
N LYS A 93 -2.17 -10.55 -2.51
CA LYS A 93 -2.87 -11.62 -3.23
C LYS A 93 -2.24 -11.91 -4.59
N ALA A 94 -1.76 -10.89 -5.29
CA ALA A 94 -1.08 -10.99 -6.58
C ALA A 94 0.36 -11.56 -6.47
N GLN A 95 1.02 -11.34 -5.32
CA GLN A 95 2.45 -11.66 -5.13
C GLN A 95 2.86 -13.07 -5.57
N PRO A 96 2.17 -14.17 -5.17
CA PRO A 96 2.60 -15.52 -5.53
C PRO A 96 2.60 -15.76 -7.05
N GLU A 97 1.62 -15.21 -7.76
CA GLU A 97 1.51 -15.35 -9.21
C GLU A 97 2.58 -14.54 -9.93
N ILE A 98 2.83 -13.30 -9.50
CA ILE A 98 3.90 -12.47 -10.04
C ILE A 98 5.23 -13.20 -9.87
N GLU A 99 5.57 -13.60 -8.65
CA GLU A 99 6.84 -14.27 -8.35
C GLU A 99 7.03 -15.58 -9.14
N LYS A 100 5.96 -16.34 -9.34
CA LYS A 100 5.97 -17.56 -10.16
C LYS A 100 6.28 -17.26 -11.63
N LYS A 101 5.62 -16.22 -12.19
CA LYS A 101 5.79 -15.86 -13.62
C LYS A 101 7.17 -15.32 -13.93
N ILE A 102 7.73 -14.51 -13.03
CA ILE A 102 9.07 -13.90 -13.24
C ILE A 102 10.22 -14.75 -12.69
N ASN A 103 9.93 -15.82 -11.96
CA ASN A 103 10.89 -16.67 -11.24
C ASN A 103 11.85 -15.87 -10.34
N ARG A 104 11.38 -14.80 -9.73
CA ARG A 104 12.12 -13.91 -8.81
C ARG A 104 11.20 -13.42 -7.70
N LYS A 105 11.78 -13.00 -6.58
CA LYS A 105 11.04 -12.44 -5.45
C LYS A 105 10.83 -10.94 -5.61
N ILE A 106 9.67 -10.47 -5.15
CA ILE A 106 9.29 -9.06 -5.08
C ILE A 106 9.14 -8.59 -3.64
N LYS A 107 9.01 -7.29 -3.47
CA LYS A 107 8.77 -6.61 -2.21
C LYS A 107 7.49 -5.80 -2.32
N ILE A 108 6.71 -5.75 -1.24
CA ILE A 108 5.50 -4.93 -1.15
C ILE A 108 5.62 -4.07 0.09
N ILE A 109 5.34 -2.77 -0.04
CA ILE A 109 5.41 -1.78 1.04
C ILE A 109 4.00 -1.26 1.29
N ASP A 110 3.55 -1.36 2.54
CA ASP A 110 2.35 -0.71 3.06
C ASP A 110 2.73 0.63 3.68
N ILE A 111 2.30 1.73 3.07
CA ILE A 111 2.66 3.07 3.57
C ILE A 111 1.85 3.51 4.77
N CYS A 112 0.75 2.86 5.12
CA CYS A 112 -0.07 3.07 6.31
C CYS A 112 -0.53 4.53 6.54
N TRP A 113 0.40 5.49 6.50
CA TRP A 113 0.18 6.92 6.68
C TRP A 113 0.23 7.64 5.34
N LEU A 114 -0.89 8.30 4.96
CA LEU A 114 -1.01 9.00 3.67
C LEU A 114 -0.54 10.45 3.74
N SER A 115 -0.25 10.95 4.94
CA SER A 115 0.48 12.19 5.18
C SER A 115 1.80 11.87 5.87
N ASP A 116 2.73 12.81 5.87
CA ASP A 116 4.01 12.68 6.56
C ASP A 116 4.82 11.42 6.16
N ILE A 117 4.75 11.05 4.86
CA ILE A 117 5.44 9.88 4.32
C ILE A 117 6.96 10.08 4.40
N ASP A 118 7.66 9.10 4.96
CA ASP A 118 9.12 9.05 4.94
C ASP A 118 9.64 8.61 3.56
N VAL A 119 9.67 9.55 2.61
CA VAL A 119 10.14 9.30 1.23
C VAL A 119 11.59 8.86 1.20
N ASP A 120 12.43 9.39 2.09
CA ASP A 120 13.86 9.01 2.16
C ASP A 120 14.01 7.58 2.70
N GLY A 121 13.19 7.20 3.67
CA GLY A 121 13.06 5.82 4.15
C GLY A 121 12.56 4.87 3.07
N LEU A 122 11.55 5.27 2.29
CA LEU A 122 11.05 4.48 1.14
C LEU A 122 12.14 4.26 0.09
N LEU A 123 12.87 5.30 -0.31
CA LEU A 123 13.97 5.18 -1.26
C LEU A 123 15.06 4.23 -0.75
N LYS A 124 15.38 4.28 0.53
CA LYS A 124 16.32 3.38 1.19
C LYS A 124 15.84 1.93 1.18
N GLU A 125 14.53 1.73 1.42
CA GLU A 125 13.90 0.42 1.40
C GLU A 125 13.78 -0.14 -0.02
N ILE A 126 13.44 0.68 -1.01
CA ILE A 126 13.48 0.33 -2.45
C ILE A 126 14.90 -0.16 -2.80
N GLY A 127 15.92 0.58 -2.35
CA GLY A 127 17.33 0.19 -2.46
C GLY A 127 17.80 0.03 -3.92
N GLN A 128 18.25 -1.17 -4.28
CA GLN A 128 18.74 -1.47 -5.64
C GLN A 128 17.63 -1.83 -6.64
N CYS A 129 16.38 -1.94 -6.19
CA CYS A 129 15.26 -2.18 -7.07
C CYS A 129 14.99 -0.92 -7.90
N LYS A 130 15.04 -1.02 -9.22
CA LYS A 130 14.77 0.12 -10.10
C LYS A 130 13.32 0.22 -10.51
N LYS A 131 12.55 -0.85 -10.39
CA LYS A 131 11.17 -0.95 -10.86
C LYS A 131 10.21 -0.83 -9.69
N VAL A 132 9.33 0.16 -9.75
CA VAL A 132 8.37 0.48 -8.69
C VAL A 132 6.97 0.56 -9.27
N LEU A 133 6.03 -0.21 -8.74
CA LEU A 133 4.61 -0.11 -9.06
C LEU A 133 3.89 0.53 -7.86
N ILE A 134 3.28 1.69 -8.06
CA ILE A 134 2.40 2.29 -7.07
C ILE A 134 0.98 1.84 -7.38
N VAL A 135 0.28 1.26 -6.39
CA VAL A 135 -1.11 0.81 -6.52
C VAL A 135 -1.99 1.67 -5.62
N ASP A 136 -2.95 2.36 -6.22
CA ASP A 136 -3.82 3.32 -5.53
C ASP A 136 -5.29 3.07 -5.89
N GLU A 137 -6.17 2.99 -4.90
CA GLU A 137 -7.61 2.80 -5.14
C GLU A 137 -8.36 4.08 -5.50
N CYS A 138 -7.74 5.25 -5.34
CA CYS A 138 -8.33 6.50 -5.79
C CYS A 138 -8.34 6.59 -7.32
N ARG A 139 -9.26 7.41 -7.84
CA ARG A 139 -9.28 7.75 -9.28
C ARG A 139 -7.90 8.21 -9.72
N ARG A 140 -7.55 7.93 -10.99
CA ARG A 140 -6.22 8.23 -11.55
C ARG A 140 -5.80 9.68 -11.39
N SER A 141 -6.71 10.62 -11.69
CA SER A 141 -6.41 12.06 -11.61
C SER A 141 -6.49 12.59 -10.19
N GLY A 142 -5.37 13.10 -9.66
CA GLY A 142 -5.27 13.70 -8.33
C GLY A 142 -5.26 12.68 -7.20
N CYS A 143 -4.89 11.43 -7.46
CA CYS A 143 -4.73 10.43 -6.42
C CYS A 143 -3.46 10.66 -5.60
N HIS A 144 -3.40 10.01 -4.44
CA HIS A 144 -2.24 10.08 -3.56
C HIS A 144 -0.97 9.55 -4.23
N GLY A 145 -1.10 8.52 -5.05
CA GLY A 145 -0.01 7.91 -5.81
C GLY A 145 0.71 8.86 -6.77
N GLU A 146 0.03 9.88 -7.31
CA GLU A 146 0.69 10.90 -8.16
C GLU A 146 1.69 11.74 -7.37
N GLY A 147 1.29 12.20 -6.18
CA GLY A 147 2.17 12.96 -5.29
C GLY A 147 3.35 12.13 -4.79
N LEU A 148 3.10 10.86 -4.46
CA LEU A 148 4.15 9.93 -4.06
C LEU A 148 5.14 9.67 -5.19
N MET A 149 4.65 9.42 -6.41
CA MET A 149 5.48 9.21 -7.60
C MET A 149 6.37 10.44 -7.87
N ALA A 150 5.80 11.63 -7.83
CA ALA A 150 6.55 12.89 -8.00
C ALA A 150 7.65 13.02 -6.94
N SER A 151 7.33 12.76 -5.68
CA SER A 151 8.28 12.86 -4.57
C SER A 151 9.42 11.83 -4.67
N LEU A 152 9.11 10.61 -5.14
CA LEU A 152 10.13 9.58 -5.37
C LEU A 152 11.07 9.99 -6.50
N TYR A 153 10.56 10.54 -7.62
CA TYR A 153 11.39 11.04 -8.72
C TYR A 153 12.25 12.23 -8.30
N GLU A 154 11.68 13.18 -7.57
CA GLU A 154 12.40 14.39 -7.13
C GLU A 154 13.59 14.06 -6.21
N LYS A 155 13.38 13.12 -5.28
CA LYS A 155 14.39 12.76 -4.27
C LYS A 155 15.33 11.62 -4.70
N SER A 156 14.95 10.84 -5.70
CA SER A 156 15.77 9.70 -6.15
C SER A 156 17.08 10.17 -6.78
N LYS A 157 18.18 9.55 -6.34
CA LYS A 157 19.49 9.68 -6.97
C LYS A 157 19.74 8.59 -8.02
N SER A 158 18.82 7.65 -8.16
CA SER A 158 18.88 6.55 -9.12
C SER A 158 17.79 6.72 -10.17
N ASP A 159 18.01 6.12 -11.33
CA ASP A 159 17.00 6.02 -12.37
C ASP A 159 15.95 4.98 -11.95
N LEU A 160 14.78 5.48 -11.49
CA LEU A 160 13.65 4.65 -11.11
C LEU A 160 12.65 4.60 -12.26
N ASP A 161 12.22 3.41 -12.61
CA ASP A 161 11.11 3.16 -13.51
C ASP A 161 9.84 2.96 -12.65
N ILE A 162 9.03 4.02 -12.53
CA ILE A 162 7.85 4.05 -11.68
C ILE A 162 6.59 4.05 -12.54
N LYS A 163 5.73 3.05 -12.32
CA LYS A 163 4.39 3.00 -12.91
C LYS A 163 3.34 3.21 -11.82
N LEU A 164 2.32 4.00 -12.10
CA LEU A 164 1.16 4.18 -11.25
C LEU A 164 -0.02 3.40 -11.85
N HIS A 165 -0.56 2.46 -11.09
CA HIS A 165 -1.81 1.76 -11.35
C HIS A 165 -2.87 2.25 -10.36
N ALA A 166 -3.80 3.05 -10.83
CA ALA A 166 -4.87 3.65 -10.05
C ALA A 166 -6.23 3.26 -10.62
N ALA A 167 -7.29 3.55 -9.87
CA ALA A 167 -8.65 3.37 -10.36
C ALA A 167 -8.96 4.30 -11.53
N GLU A 168 -10.01 3.95 -12.28
CA GLU A 168 -10.50 4.77 -13.40
C GLU A 168 -10.97 6.15 -12.91
N ASP A 169 -10.89 7.16 -13.80
CA ASP A 169 -11.44 8.51 -13.55
C ASP A 169 -12.96 8.50 -13.67
N SER A 170 -13.60 7.76 -12.79
CA SER A 170 -15.05 7.60 -12.76
C SER A 170 -15.58 7.52 -11.33
N PHE A 171 -16.88 7.66 -11.17
CA PHE A 171 -17.52 7.25 -9.92
C PHE A 171 -17.47 5.73 -9.80
N ILE A 172 -17.16 5.22 -8.60
CA ILE A 172 -17.15 3.79 -8.32
C ILE A 172 -18.59 3.27 -8.42
N PRO A 173 -18.89 2.32 -9.33
CA PRO A 173 -20.21 1.71 -9.43
C PRO A 173 -20.56 0.92 -8.16
N LEU A 174 -21.87 0.70 -7.96
CA LEU A 174 -22.34 -0.11 -6.84
C LEU A 174 -22.27 -1.62 -7.12
N GLY A 175 -22.14 -2.40 -6.05
CA GLY A 175 -22.15 -3.86 -6.11
C GLY A 175 -20.93 -4.43 -6.85
N ILE A 176 -21.15 -5.51 -7.59
CA ILE A 176 -20.07 -6.24 -8.29
C ILE A 176 -19.40 -5.38 -9.38
N ALA A 177 -20.09 -4.40 -9.93
CA ALA A 177 -19.53 -3.52 -10.95
C ALA A 177 -18.38 -2.63 -10.41
N ALA A 178 -18.26 -2.45 -9.10
CA ALA A 178 -17.14 -1.72 -8.49
C ALA A 178 -15.78 -2.32 -8.86
N THR A 179 -15.71 -3.64 -9.03
CA THR A 179 -14.45 -4.34 -9.37
C THR A 179 -13.96 -4.01 -10.79
N SER A 180 -14.80 -3.47 -11.67
CA SER A 180 -14.40 -3.13 -13.05
C SER A 180 -13.58 -1.83 -13.13
N THR A 181 -13.61 -1.00 -12.09
CA THR A 181 -12.95 0.31 -12.08
C THR A 181 -11.79 0.41 -11.09
N LEU A 182 -11.66 -0.55 -10.19
CA LEU A 182 -10.66 -0.57 -9.14
C LEU A 182 -9.49 -1.50 -9.49
N PRO A 183 -8.27 -1.20 -9.00
CA PRO A 183 -7.17 -2.16 -9.07
C PRO A 183 -7.52 -3.47 -8.36
N ASP A 184 -7.30 -4.58 -9.03
CA ASP A 184 -7.45 -5.92 -8.49
C ASP A 184 -6.16 -6.73 -8.64
N TYR A 185 -6.10 -7.93 -8.07
CA TYR A 185 -4.90 -8.76 -8.11
C TYR A 185 -4.52 -9.20 -9.54
N GLU A 186 -5.46 -9.29 -10.48
CA GLU A 186 -5.22 -9.66 -11.88
C GLU A 186 -4.56 -8.51 -12.63
N THR A 187 -5.11 -7.31 -12.53
CA THR A 187 -4.56 -6.09 -13.14
C THR A 187 -3.22 -5.70 -12.53
N ILE A 188 -3.06 -5.84 -11.20
CA ILE A 188 -1.77 -5.64 -10.51
C ILE A 188 -0.73 -6.64 -11.03
N THR A 189 -1.11 -7.91 -11.20
CA THR A 189 -0.21 -8.93 -11.78
C THR A 189 0.20 -8.56 -13.19
N HIS A 190 -0.74 -8.14 -14.03
CA HIS A 190 -0.49 -7.72 -15.41
C HIS A 190 0.51 -6.56 -15.46
N HIS A 191 0.23 -5.46 -14.77
CA HIS A 191 1.08 -4.28 -14.75
C HIS A 191 2.46 -4.53 -14.12
N SER A 192 2.54 -5.42 -13.14
CA SER A 192 3.82 -5.84 -12.56
C SER A 192 4.73 -6.53 -13.59
N ILE A 193 4.15 -7.46 -14.36
CA ILE A 193 4.89 -8.22 -15.37
C ILE A 193 5.28 -7.32 -16.55
N GLU A 194 4.37 -6.47 -17.01
CA GLU A 194 4.65 -5.48 -18.03
C GLU A 194 5.83 -4.58 -17.62
N LEU A 195 5.78 -4.01 -16.41
CA LEU A 195 6.84 -3.15 -15.90
C LEU A 195 8.20 -3.86 -15.79
N ILE A 196 8.20 -5.14 -15.42
CA ILE A 196 9.44 -5.92 -15.31
C ILE A 196 10.04 -6.23 -16.68
N ASN A 197 9.21 -6.47 -17.69
CA ASN A 197 9.64 -6.87 -19.04
C ASN A 197 9.94 -5.68 -19.95
N ASN A 198 9.50 -4.48 -19.63
CA ASN A 198 9.90 -3.27 -20.34
C ASN A 198 11.36 -2.96 -19.98
N GLU A 199 12.26 -3.20 -20.93
CA GLU A 199 13.67 -2.79 -20.89
C GLU A 199 13.86 -1.38 -21.42
#